data_423832f5e2b1ff21121b1db6c9d86fb0
#
_entry.id   423832f5e2b1ff21121b1db6c9d86fb0
#
_cell.length_a   1.000
_cell.length_b   1.000
_cell.length_c   1.000
_cell.angle_alpha   90.00
_cell.angle_beta   90.00
_cell.angle_gamma   90.00
#
_symmetry.space_group_name_H-M   'P 1'
#
loop_
_entity.id
_entity.type
_entity.pdbx_description
1 polymer ?
#
loop_
_entity_poly.entity_id
_entity_poly.type
_entity_poly.pdbx_seq_one_letter_code
_entity_poly.pdbx_strand_id
1 'polypeptide(L)'
;DNNLLYIGKSKKLRSRVSSYFNNYSDLTPRLSLMVRQITEIEIIVTDSEYEALNLESNLIKTNKPYFNILLKDDKKYPYLCITWSEKYPRIFITRRRRNRNNLDRYYGPYVDVGLLRRTLFTIKKIFPLRQRPRPVYKDRTCLNYSIGRCPGVCQEVISSDDYKKIMKQVSMIFQGRNDDLEIFLQKKMLQFSNDLD
;
A
#
# COMPACT_ATOMS: atom_id res chain seq x y z
N ASP A 1 24.39 -11.09 24.11
CA ASP A 1 23.11 -10.41 23.84
C ASP A 1 22.88 -10.35 22.33
N ASN A 2 21.93 -11.12 21.80
CA ASN A 2 21.58 -11.12 20.37
C ASN A 2 20.82 -9.83 19.99
N ASN A 3 21.47 -8.67 20.12
CA ASN A 3 20.87 -7.40 19.77
C ASN A 3 21.15 -7.05 18.30
N LEU A 4 20.12 -6.89 17.50
CA LEU A 4 20.23 -6.47 16.11
C LEU A 4 20.72 -5.00 16.04
N LEU A 5 21.95 -4.80 15.55
CA LEU A 5 22.60 -3.49 15.52
C LEU A 5 22.16 -2.65 14.32
N TYR A 6 22.10 -3.27 13.15
CA TYR A 6 21.85 -2.60 11.88
C TYR A 6 21.20 -3.54 10.87
N ILE A 7 20.32 -3.01 10.05
CA ILE A 7 19.71 -3.68 8.90
C ILE A 7 19.96 -2.82 7.66
N GLY A 8 20.34 -3.43 6.55
CA GLY A 8 20.57 -2.72 5.31
C GLY A 8 20.46 -3.61 4.10
N LYS A 9 20.10 -3.03 2.95
CA LYS A 9 20.03 -3.73 1.67
C LYS A 9 21.17 -3.33 0.73
N SER A 10 21.53 -4.24 -0.18
CA SER A 10 22.49 -3.95 -1.25
C SER A 10 22.29 -4.88 -2.44
N LYS A 11 22.51 -4.37 -3.66
CA LYS A 11 22.62 -5.20 -4.87
C LYS A 11 23.91 -6.00 -4.92
N LYS A 12 24.95 -5.55 -4.20
CA LYS A 12 26.29 -6.19 -4.11
C LYS A 12 26.68 -6.31 -2.64
N LEU A 13 26.12 -7.30 -1.95
CA LEU A 13 26.30 -7.48 -0.51
C LEU A 13 27.77 -7.58 -0.11
N ARG A 14 28.57 -8.38 -0.82
CA ARG A 14 30.00 -8.54 -0.53
C ARG A 14 30.76 -7.21 -0.54
N SER A 15 30.56 -6.40 -1.58
CA SER A 15 31.18 -5.07 -1.69
C SER A 15 30.70 -4.13 -0.58
N ARG A 16 29.40 -4.18 -0.28
CA ARG A 16 28.80 -3.35 0.78
C ARG A 16 29.36 -3.70 2.16
N VAL A 17 29.41 -4.98 2.49
CA VAL A 17 29.96 -5.45 3.77
C VAL A 17 31.44 -5.11 3.87
N SER A 18 32.23 -5.43 2.83
CA SER A 18 33.67 -5.10 2.80
C SER A 18 33.95 -3.62 3.00
N SER A 19 33.10 -2.72 2.50
CA SER A 19 33.28 -1.26 2.67
C SER A 19 33.22 -0.80 4.13
N TYR A 20 32.57 -1.53 5.02
CA TYR A 20 32.55 -1.21 6.44
C TYR A 20 33.85 -1.62 7.17
N PHE A 21 34.58 -2.61 6.63
CA PHE A 21 35.77 -3.15 7.28
C PHE A 21 37.08 -2.68 6.64
N ASN A 22 37.07 -2.34 5.35
CA ASN A 22 38.31 -1.97 4.62
C ASN A 22 38.69 -0.49 4.77
N ASN A 23 37.72 0.43 4.95
CA ASN A 23 37.97 1.88 5.00
C ASN A 23 37.54 2.45 6.37
N TYR A 24 38.21 2.00 7.41
CA TYR A 24 37.89 2.42 8.78
C TYR A 24 38.06 3.92 9.02
N SER A 25 39.01 4.57 8.32
CA SER A 25 39.29 6.02 8.40
C SER A 25 38.16 6.89 7.84
N ASP A 26 37.39 6.37 6.89
CA ASP A 26 36.36 7.12 6.18
C ASP A 26 34.96 6.95 6.83
N LEU A 27 34.89 6.11 7.86
CA LEU A 27 33.62 5.88 8.56
C LEU A 27 33.27 7.05 9.49
N THR A 28 32.00 7.42 9.50
CA THR A 28 31.51 8.34 10.54
C THR A 28 31.72 7.72 11.93
N PRO A 29 31.90 8.53 13.00
CA PRO A 29 32.11 8.01 14.35
C PRO A 29 31.08 6.99 14.79
N ARG A 30 29.83 7.16 14.34
CA ARG A 30 28.72 6.26 14.62
C ARG A 30 28.84 4.90 13.92
N LEU A 31 29.28 4.89 12.64
CA LEU A 31 29.50 3.65 11.90
C LEU A 31 30.72 2.90 12.44
N SER A 32 31.78 3.62 12.83
CA SER A 32 32.92 3.01 13.50
C SER A 32 32.52 2.32 14.82
N LEU A 33 31.65 2.96 15.59
CA LEU A 33 31.12 2.35 16.83
C LEU A 33 30.27 1.10 16.52
N MET A 34 29.47 1.14 15.46
CA MET A 34 28.67 -0.02 15.03
C MET A 34 29.59 -1.19 14.63
N VAL A 35 30.59 -0.94 13.79
CA VAL A 35 31.49 -1.99 13.26
C VAL A 35 32.25 -2.69 14.41
N ARG A 36 32.64 -1.96 15.45
CA ARG A 36 33.31 -2.54 16.64
C ARG A 36 32.41 -3.48 17.45
N GLN A 37 31.08 -3.36 17.33
CA GLN A 37 30.10 -4.16 18.07
C GLN A 37 29.57 -5.35 17.25
N ILE A 38 29.94 -5.47 15.97
CA ILE A 38 29.48 -6.56 15.10
C ILE A 38 30.15 -7.86 15.55
N THR A 39 29.37 -8.84 15.91
CA THR A 39 29.81 -10.21 16.21
C THR A 39 29.40 -11.17 15.09
N GLU A 40 28.28 -10.88 14.41
CA GLU A 40 27.72 -11.76 13.38
C GLU A 40 27.03 -10.94 12.28
N ILE A 41 26.98 -11.49 11.07
CA ILE A 41 26.28 -10.91 9.91
C ILE A 41 25.38 -11.97 9.31
N GLU A 42 24.09 -11.69 9.31
CA GLU A 42 23.07 -12.52 8.67
C GLU A 42 22.73 -11.95 7.28
N ILE A 43 22.54 -12.82 6.30
CA ILE A 43 22.23 -12.45 4.92
C ILE A 43 20.96 -13.14 4.48
N ILE A 44 20.01 -12.33 3.95
CA ILE A 44 18.77 -12.81 3.33
C ILE A 44 18.80 -12.39 1.85
N VAL A 45 18.73 -13.37 0.95
CA VAL A 45 18.65 -13.13 -0.49
C VAL A 45 17.19 -13.00 -0.89
N THR A 46 16.86 -12.00 -1.73
CA THR A 46 15.51 -11.75 -2.24
C THR A 46 15.51 -11.75 -3.77
N ASP A 47 14.37 -12.07 -4.39
CA ASP A 47 14.24 -12.20 -5.84
C ASP A 47 14.26 -10.84 -6.56
N SER A 48 13.94 -9.76 -5.84
CA SER A 48 13.88 -8.41 -6.41
C SER A 48 14.38 -7.32 -5.45
N GLU A 49 14.85 -6.20 -6.02
CA GLU A 49 15.20 -5.02 -5.23
C GLU A 49 14.01 -4.47 -4.44
N TYR A 50 12.80 -4.60 -4.98
CA TYR A 50 11.57 -4.17 -4.33
C TYR A 50 11.28 -4.99 -3.08
N GLU A 51 11.47 -6.30 -3.15
CA GLU A 51 11.31 -7.21 -2.02
C GLU A 51 12.35 -6.94 -0.94
N ALA A 52 13.64 -6.76 -1.33
CA ALA A 52 14.68 -6.35 -0.40
C ALA A 52 14.35 -5.06 0.35
N LEU A 53 13.78 -4.07 -0.34
CA LEU A 53 13.37 -2.80 0.26
C LEU A 53 12.21 -2.97 1.25
N ASN A 54 11.23 -3.80 0.91
CA ASN A 54 10.11 -4.11 1.80
C ASN A 54 10.58 -4.88 3.04
N LEU A 55 11.44 -5.87 2.85
CA LEU A 55 12.00 -6.67 3.94
C LEU A 55 12.82 -5.79 4.90
N GLU A 56 13.75 -4.97 4.39
CA GLU A 56 14.52 -3.99 5.16
C GLU A 56 13.59 -3.10 6.00
N SER A 57 12.58 -2.51 5.35
CA SER A 57 11.63 -1.61 6.03
C SER A 57 10.85 -2.31 7.16
N ASN A 58 10.40 -3.54 6.92
CA ASN A 58 9.64 -4.31 7.90
C ASN A 58 10.53 -4.72 9.09
N LEU A 59 11.72 -5.24 8.82
CA LEU A 59 12.67 -5.63 9.85
C LEU A 59 13.11 -4.45 10.73
N ILE A 60 13.37 -3.26 10.13
CA ILE A 60 13.72 -2.06 10.90
C ILE A 60 12.55 -1.60 11.76
N LYS A 61 11.30 -1.65 11.28
CA LYS A 61 10.13 -1.27 12.06
C LYS A 61 9.88 -2.20 13.25
N THR A 62 10.07 -3.51 13.03
CA THR A 62 9.87 -4.53 14.06
C THR A 62 10.97 -4.47 15.12
N ASN A 63 12.23 -4.46 14.70
CA ASN A 63 13.39 -4.61 15.58
C ASN A 63 13.96 -3.27 16.08
N LYS A 64 13.69 -2.15 15.38
CA LYS A 64 14.16 -0.79 15.70
C LYS A 64 15.67 -0.71 15.99
N PRO A 65 16.55 -1.21 15.10
CA PRO A 65 17.97 -1.32 15.37
C PRO A 65 18.59 0.05 15.70
N TYR A 66 19.54 0.07 16.64
CA TYR A 66 20.09 1.32 17.17
C TYR A 66 20.78 2.18 16.10
N PHE A 67 21.48 1.54 15.14
CA PHE A 67 22.27 2.26 14.14
C PHE A 67 21.50 2.64 12.86
N ASN A 68 20.23 2.22 12.67
CA ASN A 68 19.39 2.68 11.58
C ASN A 68 18.77 4.05 11.87
N ILE A 69 19.45 5.14 11.45
CA ILE A 69 18.97 6.52 11.68
C ILE A 69 17.84 6.90 10.71
N LEU A 70 18.06 6.65 9.41
CA LEU A 70 17.22 7.18 8.33
C LEU A 70 15.82 6.57 8.26
N LEU A 71 15.63 5.35 8.79
CA LEU A 71 14.33 4.69 8.81
C LEU A 71 13.63 4.77 10.18
N LYS A 72 14.30 5.33 11.19
CA LYS A 72 13.64 5.86 12.39
C LYS A 72 12.92 7.17 12.11
N ASP A 73 13.39 7.94 11.12
CA ASP A 73 12.62 9.05 10.58
C ASP A 73 11.34 8.51 9.97
N ASP A 74 10.27 9.00 10.48
CA ASP A 74 8.86 8.68 10.27
C ASP A 74 8.40 9.01 8.82
N LYS A 75 9.21 8.67 7.80
CA LYS A 75 8.77 8.64 6.41
C LYS A 75 7.73 7.54 6.31
N LYS A 76 6.55 7.87 6.82
CA LYS A 76 5.38 7.00 6.80
C LYS A 76 5.10 6.63 5.36
N TYR A 77 5.46 5.41 5.01
CA TYR A 77 5.08 4.87 3.71
C TYR A 77 3.56 4.97 3.57
N PRO A 78 3.07 5.34 2.39
CA PRO A 78 1.65 5.48 2.17
C PRO A 78 0.95 4.12 2.25
N TYR A 79 -0.26 4.18 2.75
CA TYR A 79 -1.25 3.13 2.75
C TYR A 79 -2.38 3.51 1.81
N LEU A 80 -3.03 2.53 1.23
CA LEU A 80 -4.34 2.70 0.65
C LEU A 80 -5.37 2.46 1.75
N CYS A 81 -6.32 3.39 1.91
CA CYS A 81 -7.40 3.27 2.88
C CYS A 81 -8.74 3.11 2.19
N ILE A 82 -9.55 2.14 2.64
CA ILE A 82 -10.96 2.01 2.29
C ILE A 82 -11.79 2.24 3.56
N THR A 83 -12.63 3.28 3.54
CA THR A 83 -13.47 3.70 4.68
C THR A 83 -14.77 2.90 4.74
N TRP A 84 -14.72 1.67 5.27
CA TRP A 84 -15.91 0.82 5.42
C TRP A 84 -16.90 1.35 6.47
N SER A 85 -16.47 2.28 7.32
CA SER A 85 -17.32 2.96 8.30
C SER A 85 -18.30 3.94 7.67
N GLU A 86 -18.07 4.38 6.43
CA GLU A 86 -18.94 5.31 5.73
C GLU A 86 -20.08 4.58 4.99
N LYS A 87 -21.28 5.17 4.90
CA LYS A 87 -22.42 4.65 4.12
C LYS A 87 -22.00 4.29 2.70
N TYR A 88 -21.22 5.16 2.08
CA TYR A 88 -20.58 4.97 0.78
C TYR A 88 -19.05 4.99 0.97
N PRO A 89 -18.39 3.84 1.10
CA PRO A 89 -16.94 3.78 1.30
C PRO A 89 -16.16 4.54 0.23
N ARG A 90 -15.07 5.17 0.61
CA ARG A 90 -14.14 5.81 -0.34
C ARG A 90 -12.78 5.17 -0.28
N ILE A 91 -12.02 5.32 -1.37
CA ILE A 91 -10.66 4.82 -1.48
C ILE A 91 -9.69 5.98 -1.72
N PHE A 92 -8.62 6.05 -0.92
CA PHE A 92 -7.60 7.10 -1.04
C PHE A 92 -6.27 6.68 -0.44
N ILE A 93 -5.22 7.39 -0.83
CA ILE A 93 -3.86 7.17 -0.32
C ILE A 93 -3.64 8.06 0.91
N THR A 94 -3.12 7.49 1.99
CA THR A 94 -2.82 8.19 3.24
C THR A 94 -1.50 7.71 3.84
N ARG A 95 -0.77 8.60 4.52
CA ARG A 95 0.40 8.24 5.32
C ARG A 95 0.08 8.04 6.80
N ARG A 96 -1.15 8.36 7.22
CA ARG A 96 -1.59 8.24 8.60
C ARG A 96 -2.62 7.12 8.73
N ARG A 97 -2.31 6.10 9.53
CA ARG A 97 -3.32 5.14 9.99
C ARG A 97 -4.05 5.76 11.17
N ARG A 98 -5.33 6.07 10.98
CA ARG A 98 -6.20 6.52 12.07
C ARG A 98 -7.04 5.33 12.51
N ASN A 99 -6.67 4.70 13.62
CA ASN A 99 -7.45 3.60 14.23
C ASN A 99 -8.72 4.13 14.94
N ARG A 100 -9.44 5.07 14.34
CA ARG A 100 -10.66 5.59 14.96
C ARG A 100 -11.81 4.59 14.93
N ASN A 101 -11.87 3.74 13.92
CA ASN A 101 -12.89 2.70 13.79
C ASN A 101 -12.22 1.44 13.24
N ASN A 102 -12.43 0.29 13.88
CA ASN A 102 -11.91 -1.01 13.42
C ASN A 102 -12.50 -1.48 12.08
N LEU A 103 -13.46 -0.73 11.53
CA LEU A 103 -14.12 -1.04 10.25
C LEU A 103 -13.28 -0.61 9.04
N ASP A 104 -12.48 0.46 9.14
CA ASP A 104 -11.68 0.95 8.01
C ASP A 104 -10.48 0.04 7.75
N ARG A 105 -10.26 -0.30 6.49
CA ARG A 105 -9.17 -1.20 6.08
C ARG A 105 -8.03 -0.43 5.43
N TYR A 106 -6.81 -0.79 5.82
CA TYR A 106 -5.57 -0.22 5.31
C TYR A 106 -4.76 -1.31 4.63
N TYR A 107 -4.36 -1.07 3.39
CA TYR A 107 -3.53 -1.94 2.56
C TYR A 107 -2.15 -1.32 2.40
N GLY A 108 -1.11 -2.13 2.42
CA GLY A 108 0.28 -1.69 2.37
C GLY A 108 1.00 -1.90 3.69
N PRO A 109 2.15 -1.31 3.94
CA PRO A 109 2.70 -0.08 3.33
C PRO A 109 3.22 -0.27 1.89
N TYR A 110 3.08 0.77 1.06
CA TYR A 110 3.60 0.77 -0.30
C TYR A 110 4.85 1.65 -0.39
N VAL A 111 5.92 1.11 -0.99
CA VAL A 111 7.18 1.84 -1.15
C VAL A 111 7.13 2.79 -2.35
N ASP A 112 6.63 2.31 -3.50
CA ASP A 112 6.48 3.13 -4.70
C ASP A 112 5.13 3.85 -4.72
N VAL A 113 5.18 5.12 -4.34
CA VAL A 113 4.00 6.02 -4.34
C VAL A 113 3.53 6.32 -5.77
N GLY A 114 4.45 6.36 -6.74
CA GLY A 114 4.14 6.62 -8.14
C GLY A 114 3.32 5.48 -8.74
N LEU A 115 3.78 4.24 -8.53
CA LEU A 115 3.06 3.04 -8.94
C LEU A 115 1.70 2.96 -8.26
N LEU A 116 1.62 3.18 -6.96
CA LEU A 116 0.36 3.15 -6.21
C LEU A 116 -0.66 4.16 -6.76
N ARG A 117 -0.23 5.37 -7.09
CA ARG A 117 -1.10 6.40 -7.70
C ARG A 117 -1.61 6.00 -9.08
N ARG A 118 -0.73 5.43 -9.92
CA ARG A 118 -1.10 4.93 -11.27
C ARG A 118 -2.09 3.79 -11.15
N THR A 119 -1.86 2.82 -10.28
CA THR A 119 -2.77 1.71 -10.01
C THR A 119 -4.14 2.21 -9.55
N LEU A 120 -4.17 3.12 -8.56
CA LEU A 120 -5.44 3.69 -8.09
C LEU A 120 -6.18 4.47 -9.17
N PHE A 121 -5.46 5.19 -10.03
CA PHE A 121 -6.04 5.89 -11.18
C PHE A 121 -6.68 4.92 -12.18
N THR A 122 -5.99 3.81 -12.50
CA THR A 122 -6.52 2.76 -13.39
C THR A 122 -7.76 2.10 -12.80
N ILE A 123 -7.73 1.75 -11.51
CA ILE A 123 -8.90 1.19 -10.81
C ILE A 123 -10.10 2.13 -10.87
N LYS A 124 -9.88 3.44 -10.67
CA LYS A 124 -10.94 4.46 -10.78
C LYS A 124 -11.47 4.68 -12.18
N LYS A 125 -10.77 4.23 -13.22
CA LYS A 125 -11.29 4.20 -14.60
C LYS A 125 -12.17 2.98 -14.86
N ILE A 126 -11.80 1.83 -14.28
CA ILE A 126 -12.51 0.56 -14.46
C ILE A 126 -13.78 0.51 -13.59
N PHE A 127 -13.66 0.93 -12.34
CA PHE A 127 -14.75 0.92 -11.36
C PHE A 127 -15.29 2.33 -11.15
N PRO A 128 -16.61 2.57 -11.32
CA PRO A 128 -17.22 3.85 -11.03
C PRO A 128 -17.24 4.07 -9.51
N LEU A 129 -16.26 4.81 -9.00
CA LEU A 129 -16.08 5.03 -7.58
C LEU A 129 -16.39 6.47 -7.19
N ARG A 130 -16.81 6.67 -5.94
CA ARG A 130 -17.01 7.97 -5.36
C ARG A 130 -15.73 8.84 -5.48
N GLN A 131 -15.83 9.97 -6.16
CA GLN A 131 -14.70 10.87 -6.40
C GLN A 131 -14.53 11.92 -5.29
N ARG A 132 -15.62 12.34 -4.66
CA ARG A 132 -15.60 13.39 -3.64
C ARG A 132 -15.34 12.85 -2.23
N PRO A 133 -14.58 13.57 -1.39
CA PRO A 133 -14.38 13.19 0.02
C PRO A 133 -15.68 13.15 0.82
N ARG A 134 -16.63 14.03 0.50
CA ARG A 134 -17.98 14.04 1.10
C ARG A 134 -19.01 14.08 -0.01
N PRO A 135 -20.10 13.31 0.07
CA PRO A 135 -21.24 13.46 -0.83
C PRO A 135 -21.80 14.88 -0.70
N VAL A 136 -22.19 15.46 -1.82
CA VAL A 136 -22.84 16.77 -1.86
C VAL A 136 -24.24 16.53 -2.39
N TYR A 137 -25.20 16.48 -1.50
CA TYR A 137 -26.60 16.29 -1.85
C TYR A 137 -27.11 17.54 -2.55
N LYS A 138 -27.40 17.42 -3.84
CA LYS A 138 -27.94 18.49 -4.71
C LYS A 138 -29.03 17.89 -5.58
N ASP A 139 -29.95 18.71 -6.03
CA ASP A 139 -31.09 18.29 -6.85
C ASP A 139 -30.69 17.81 -8.26
N ARG A 140 -29.47 18.13 -8.71
CA ARG A 140 -28.95 17.71 -10.01
C ARG A 140 -27.71 16.83 -9.91
N THR A 141 -27.58 15.90 -10.85
CA THR A 141 -26.39 15.07 -11.01
C THR A 141 -25.15 15.90 -11.34
N CYS A 142 -23.98 15.45 -10.91
CA CYS A 142 -22.72 16.12 -11.17
C CYS A 142 -22.03 15.56 -12.44
N LEU A 143 -21.09 16.33 -12.99
CA LEU A 143 -20.32 15.93 -14.17
C LEU A 143 -19.71 14.52 -14.05
N ASN A 144 -19.18 14.13 -12.86
CA ASN A 144 -18.59 12.80 -12.66
C ASN A 144 -19.63 11.67 -12.83
N TYR A 145 -20.88 11.90 -12.55
CA TYR A 145 -21.96 10.96 -12.84
C TYR A 145 -22.23 10.89 -14.34
N SER A 146 -22.38 12.06 -14.99
CA SER A 146 -22.70 12.13 -16.43
C SER A 146 -21.63 11.47 -17.31
N ILE A 147 -20.35 11.50 -16.89
CA ILE A 147 -19.23 10.85 -17.61
C ILE A 147 -18.92 9.43 -17.10
N GLY A 148 -19.80 8.82 -16.31
CA GLY A 148 -19.66 7.45 -15.82
C GLY A 148 -18.54 7.20 -14.79
N ARG A 149 -17.87 8.23 -14.27
CA ARG A 149 -16.78 8.09 -13.28
C ARG A 149 -17.26 7.87 -11.86
N CYS A 150 -18.52 8.17 -11.58
CA CYS A 150 -19.13 8.04 -10.27
C CYS A 150 -20.56 7.48 -10.42
N PRO A 151 -20.98 6.53 -9.60
CA PRO A 151 -22.30 5.90 -9.73
C PRO A 151 -23.45 6.72 -9.12
N GLY A 152 -23.29 8.02 -8.93
CA GLY A 152 -24.35 8.90 -8.45
C GLY A 152 -24.58 8.87 -6.93
N VAL A 153 -23.54 8.63 -6.15
CA VAL A 153 -23.60 8.56 -4.68
C VAL A 153 -24.19 9.84 -4.04
N CYS A 154 -23.96 11.01 -4.66
CA CYS A 154 -24.43 12.28 -4.12
C CYS A 154 -25.96 12.47 -4.24
N GLN A 155 -26.60 11.79 -5.16
CA GLN A 155 -28.05 11.81 -5.39
C GLN A 155 -28.70 10.49 -5.01
N GLU A 156 -27.96 9.60 -4.36
CA GLU A 156 -28.42 8.27 -3.97
C GLU A 156 -29.00 7.44 -5.14
N VAL A 157 -28.50 7.67 -6.38
CA VAL A 157 -28.88 6.91 -7.57
C VAL A 157 -28.53 5.43 -7.42
N ILE A 158 -27.41 5.13 -6.74
CA ILE A 158 -27.02 3.78 -6.38
C ILE A 158 -27.32 3.51 -4.90
N SER A 159 -27.80 2.31 -4.59
CA SER A 159 -27.96 1.88 -3.20
C SER A 159 -26.61 1.74 -2.49
N SER A 160 -26.60 1.92 -1.16
CA SER A 160 -25.41 1.69 -0.34
C SER A 160 -24.86 0.28 -0.49
N ASP A 161 -25.73 -0.71 -0.62
CA ASP A 161 -25.33 -2.12 -0.66
C ASP A 161 -24.73 -2.50 -2.03
N ASP A 162 -25.30 -2.00 -3.11
CA ASP A 162 -24.75 -2.21 -4.46
C ASP A 162 -23.40 -1.48 -4.60
N TYR A 163 -23.26 -0.29 -4.06
CA TYR A 163 -22.00 0.41 -4.03
C TYR A 163 -20.95 -0.36 -3.21
N LYS A 164 -21.32 -0.93 -2.08
CA LYS A 164 -20.40 -1.77 -1.27
C LYS A 164 -20.00 -3.05 -1.99
N LYS A 165 -20.84 -3.62 -2.88
CA LYS A 165 -20.46 -4.75 -3.74
C LYS A 165 -19.31 -4.35 -4.69
N ILE A 166 -19.37 -3.15 -5.31
CA ILE A 166 -18.29 -2.61 -6.14
C ILE A 166 -17.01 -2.45 -5.30
N MET A 167 -17.13 -1.87 -4.10
CA MET A 167 -15.98 -1.67 -3.21
C MET A 167 -15.37 -2.99 -2.74
N LYS A 168 -16.14 -4.07 -2.57
CA LYS A 168 -15.62 -5.41 -2.26
C LYS A 168 -14.72 -5.93 -3.37
N GLN A 169 -15.11 -5.76 -4.64
CA GLN A 169 -14.28 -6.16 -5.80
C GLN A 169 -12.95 -5.40 -5.81
N VAL A 170 -12.99 -4.08 -5.61
CA VAL A 170 -11.80 -3.26 -5.48
C VAL A 170 -10.91 -3.71 -4.30
N SER A 171 -11.54 -4.10 -3.20
CA SER A 171 -10.83 -4.63 -2.03
C SER A 171 -10.08 -5.95 -2.32
N MET A 172 -10.65 -6.85 -3.13
CA MET A 172 -10.03 -8.11 -3.54
C MET A 172 -8.71 -7.88 -4.28
N ILE A 173 -8.66 -6.88 -5.17
CA ILE A 173 -7.43 -6.50 -5.89
C ILE A 173 -6.27 -6.20 -4.91
N PHE A 174 -6.55 -5.40 -3.87
CA PHE A 174 -5.54 -5.02 -2.89
C PHE A 174 -5.24 -6.09 -1.82
N GLN A 175 -6.05 -7.15 -1.78
CA GLN A 175 -5.79 -8.33 -0.96
C GLN A 175 -4.96 -9.38 -1.69
N GLY A 176 -4.65 -9.18 -2.97
CA GLY A 176 -3.99 -10.18 -3.82
C GLY A 176 -4.91 -11.37 -4.20
N ARG A 177 -6.24 -11.24 -4.01
CA ARG A 177 -7.22 -12.26 -4.36
C ARG A 177 -7.66 -12.12 -5.81
N ASN A 178 -6.69 -12.16 -6.73
CA ASN A 178 -6.95 -11.91 -8.15
C ASN A 178 -7.77 -13.05 -8.79
N ASP A 179 -7.53 -14.29 -8.39
CA ASP A 179 -8.26 -15.47 -8.90
C ASP A 179 -9.76 -15.40 -8.56
N ASP A 180 -10.08 -15.03 -7.31
CA ASP A 180 -11.47 -14.85 -6.88
C ASP A 180 -12.18 -13.73 -7.65
N LEU A 181 -11.44 -12.66 -7.96
CA LEU A 181 -11.96 -11.53 -8.75
C LEU A 181 -12.17 -11.96 -10.20
N GLU A 182 -11.26 -12.72 -10.79
CA GLU A 182 -11.38 -13.22 -12.16
C GLU A 182 -12.61 -14.11 -12.31
N ILE A 183 -12.78 -15.09 -11.43
CA ILE A 183 -13.96 -15.97 -11.39
C ILE A 183 -15.25 -15.16 -11.27
N PHE A 184 -15.26 -14.13 -10.41
CA PHE A 184 -16.41 -13.27 -10.23
C PHE A 184 -16.75 -12.46 -11.49
N LEU A 185 -15.73 -11.90 -12.17
CA LEU A 185 -15.92 -11.13 -13.40
C LEU A 185 -16.39 -12.02 -14.55
N GLN A 186 -15.84 -13.22 -14.69
CA GLN A 186 -16.28 -14.21 -15.68
C GLN A 186 -17.75 -14.58 -15.49
N LYS A 187 -18.19 -14.86 -14.25
CA LYS A 187 -19.62 -15.12 -13.96
C LYS A 187 -20.52 -13.95 -14.34
N LYS A 188 -20.08 -12.72 -14.07
CA LYS A 188 -20.85 -11.53 -14.48
C LYS A 188 -20.94 -11.36 -16.00
N MET A 189 -19.86 -11.60 -16.70
CA MET A 189 -19.85 -11.55 -18.16
C MET A 189 -20.85 -12.55 -18.76
N LEU A 190 -20.86 -13.78 -18.25
CA LEU A 190 -21.80 -14.81 -18.68
C LEU A 190 -23.26 -14.43 -18.38
N GLN A 191 -23.53 -13.83 -17.20
CA GLN A 191 -24.87 -13.34 -16.86
C GLN A 191 -25.34 -12.27 -17.85
N PHE A 192 -24.50 -11.26 -18.13
CA PHE A 192 -24.84 -10.20 -19.08
C PHE A 192 -24.99 -10.71 -20.53
N SER A 193 -24.23 -11.74 -20.92
CA SER A 193 -24.39 -12.37 -22.25
C SER A 193 -25.75 -13.06 -22.37
N ASN A 194 -26.18 -13.78 -21.32
CA ASN A 194 -27.46 -14.48 -21.30
C ASN A 194 -28.68 -13.53 -21.18
N ASP A 195 -28.49 -12.32 -20.64
CA ASP A 195 -29.55 -11.29 -20.53
C ASP A 195 -29.73 -10.48 -21.84
N LEU A 196 -28.85 -10.68 -22.83
CA LEU A 196 -28.89 -10.01 -24.14
C LEU A 196 -29.51 -10.88 -25.26
N ASP A 197 -29.70 -12.19 -25.01
CA ASP A 197 -30.40 -13.15 -25.85
C ASP A 197 -31.88 -13.27 -25.41
#